data_094c46f6e2e1b6e1abf6f259e83add25
#
_entry.id   094c46f6e2e1b6e1abf6f259e83add25
#
_cell.length_a   1.000
_cell.length_b   1.000
_cell.length_c   1.000
_cell.angle_alpha   90.00
_cell.angle_beta   90.00
_cell.angle_gamma   90.00
#
_symmetry.space_group_name_H-M   'P 1'
#
loop_
_entity.id
_entity.type
_entity.pdbx_description
1 polymer ?
#
loop_
_entity_poly.entity_id
_entity_poly.type
_entity_poly.pdbx_seq_one_letter_code
_entity_poly.pdbx_strand_id
1 'polypeptide(L)'
;MNNYIPKRVGEMKEYVPDTSCPKIKLDANESPYETPESVLKAINNALDFKALNRYPDPDMKELLASYGRYVGVTPDRLVAGDGSDELIALIINTFLCDGGKILICDPDFSMYTFYSEFSGCDIVKYSKPDGEPIDFSAITGLIERENVRLVIFSNPCNPTGEINVKEEILSFVDKVKAIVVCDEAYMEFAPVPQSVIMETEQRDNLVVLKTVSKIGLAGLRCGFAISNKALIAALKKTKSPYNLNSVTQKAVAVAMDNYEDIAANVEKIKAVTAQMYTELKPLEEKLGFKINRSNANFVFLRFTKDGEAKRLHSFLKENGISVRIAANTLRITAGTNEEAAELYKALRNYR
;
A
#
# COMPACT_ATOMS: atom_id res chain seq x y z
N MET A 1 -16.79 -13.71 -28.78
CA MET A 1 -16.79 -12.73 -27.67
C MET A 1 -18.16 -12.07 -27.62
N ASN A 2 -18.68 -11.80 -26.43
CA ASN A 2 -19.93 -11.06 -26.27
C ASN A 2 -19.69 -9.62 -26.73
N ASN A 3 -20.41 -9.17 -27.79
CA ASN A 3 -20.22 -7.86 -28.40
C ASN A 3 -20.52 -6.67 -27.45
N TYR A 4 -21.09 -6.93 -26.27
CA TYR A 4 -21.38 -5.92 -25.24
C TYR A 4 -20.27 -5.70 -24.24
N ILE A 5 -19.23 -6.56 -24.23
CA ILE A 5 -18.08 -6.42 -23.35
C ILE A 5 -17.00 -5.62 -24.10
N PRO A 6 -16.56 -4.46 -23.58
CA PRO A 6 -15.44 -3.74 -24.18
C PRO A 6 -14.22 -4.63 -24.31
N LYS A 7 -13.51 -4.57 -25.44
CA LYS A 7 -12.34 -5.41 -25.73
C LYS A 7 -11.34 -5.38 -24.57
N ARG A 8 -11.04 -4.20 -24.07
CA ARG A 8 -10.13 -3.98 -22.94
C ARG A 8 -10.52 -4.80 -21.69
N VAL A 9 -11.80 -4.78 -21.31
CA VAL A 9 -12.31 -5.53 -20.15
C VAL A 9 -12.26 -7.04 -20.42
N GLY A 10 -12.54 -7.47 -21.65
CA GLY A 10 -12.45 -8.88 -22.04
C GLY A 10 -11.02 -9.44 -22.05
N GLU A 11 -10.00 -8.59 -22.14
CA GLU A 11 -8.57 -8.96 -22.13
C GLU A 11 -7.95 -8.89 -20.71
N MET A 12 -8.61 -8.23 -19.75
CA MET A 12 -8.14 -8.16 -18.37
C MET A 12 -8.22 -9.53 -17.69
N LYS A 13 -7.25 -9.79 -16.84
CA LYS A 13 -7.26 -10.97 -15.96
C LYS A 13 -7.92 -10.61 -14.64
N GLU A 14 -8.85 -11.47 -14.21
CA GLU A 14 -9.43 -11.38 -12.87
C GLU A 14 -8.31 -11.50 -11.81
N TYR A 15 -8.37 -10.62 -10.80
CA TYR A 15 -7.52 -10.78 -9.62
C TYR A 15 -8.12 -11.85 -8.71
N VAL A 16 -7.46 -12.99 -8.64
CA VAL A 16 -7.89 -14.10 -7.78
C VAL A 16 -6.99 -14.16 -6.54
N PRO A 17 -7.51 -13.78 -5.35
CA PRO A 17 -6.75 -13.95 -4.12
C PRO A 17 -6.56 -15.44 -3.80
N ASP A 18 -5.47 -15.79 -3.12
CA ASP A 18 -5.33 -17.14 -2.56
C ASP A 18 -6.31 -17.30 -1.38
N THR A 19 -7.30 -18.16 -1.55
CA THR A 19 -8.32 -18.46 -0.54
C THR A 19 -7.96 -19.68 0.32
N SER A 20 -6.74 -20.21 0.18
CA SER A 20 -6.25 -21.26 1.06
C SER A 20 -6.21 -20.81 2.52
N CYS A 21 -6.44 -21.73 3.46
CA CYS A 21 -6.29 -21.49 4.89
C CYS A 21 -4.93 -22.08 5.35
N PRO A 22 -3.82 -21.37 5.16
CA PRO A 22 -2.51 -21.87 5.59
C PRO A 22 -2.43 -21.87 7.12
N LYS A 23 -1.52 -22.68 7.65
CA LYS A 23 -1.19 -22.66 9.09
C LYS A 23 -0.57 -21.32 9.48
N ILE A 24 0.26 -20.74 8.59
CA ILE A 24 0.97 -19.48 8.77
C ILE A 24 0.75 -18.63 7.50
N LYS A 25 0.17 -17.42 7.67
CA LYS A 25 -0.22 -16.54 6.56
C LYS A 25 0.72 -15.32 6.46
N LEU A 26 1.68 -15.37 5.53
CA LEU A 26 2.69 -14.35 5.32
C LEU A 26 2.67 -13.77 3.88
N ASP A 27 1.51 -13.64 3.25
CA ASP A 27 1.37 -13.31 1.82
C ASP A 27 0.71 -11.95 1.52
N ALA A 28 -0.06 -11.39 2.47
CA ALA A 28 -0.94 -10.24 2.20
C ALA A 28 -0.51 -8.92 2.87
N ASN A 29 0.63 -8.87 3.54
CA ASN A 29 1.12 -7.70 4.30
C ASN A 29 0.10 -7.21 5.34
N GLU A 30 -0.66 -8.13 5.94
CA GLU A 30 -1.54 -7.88 7.06
C GLU A 30 -0.76 -7.89 8.38
N SER A 31 -1.32 -7.27 9.43
CA SER A 31 -0.79 -7.43 10.79
C SER A 31 -1.05 -8.87 11.28
N PRO A 32 -0.04 -9.56 11.84
CA PRO A 32 -0.25 -10.87 12.46
C PRO A 32 -0.88 -10.75 13.86
N TYR A 33 -0.93 -9.55 14.41
CA TYR A 33 -1.50 -9.28 15.72
C TYR A 33 -2.95 -8.83 15.58
N GLU A 34 -3.80 -9.34 16.46
CA GLU A 34 -5.18 -8.86 16.60
C GLU A 34 -5.21 -7.37 17.01
N THR A 35 -6.30 -6.69 16.68
CA THR A 35 -6.54 -5.34 17.17
C THR A 35 -6.57 -5.37 18.71
N PRO A 36 -5.87 -4.45 19.41
CA PRO A 36 -5.81 -4.44 20.87
C PRO A 36 -7.20 -4.45 21.52
N GLU A 37 -7.37 -5.17 22.62
CA GLU A 37 -8.66 -5.33 23.31
C GLU A 37 -9.24 -3.98 23.76
N SER A 38 -8.40 -3.05 24.20
CA SER A 38 -8.78 -1.67 24.55
C SER A 38 -9.47 -0.96 23.38
N VAL A 39 -8.87 -1.08 22.17
CA VAL A 39 -9.40 -0.48 20.92
C VAL A 39 -10.71 -1.17 20.53
N LEU A 40 -10.78 -2.51 20.59
CA LEU A 40 -12.01 -3.27 20.30
C LEU A 40 -13.16 -2.89 21.25
N LYS A 41 -12.90 -2.74 22.54
CA LYS A 41 -13.89 -2.27 23.52
C LYS A 41 -14.34 -0.85 23.22
N ALA A 42 -13.42 0.05 22.89
CA ALA A 42 -13.75 1.44 22.54
C ALA A 42 -14.64 1.49 21.29
N ILE A 43 -14.32 0.72 20.24
CA ILE A 43 -15.12 0.60 19.02
C ILE A 43 -16.52 0.07 19.36
N ASN A 44 -16.62 -1.04 20.09
CA ASN A 44 -17.92 -1.62 20.45
C ASN A 44 -18.81 -0.65 21.21
N ASN A 45 -18.25 0.13 22.14
CA ASN A 45 -18.99 1.12 22.91
C ASN A 45 -19.46 2.32 22.07
N ALA A 46 -18.76 2.63 20.99
CA ALA A 46 -19.06 3.78 20.11
C ALA A 46 -20.03 3.45 18.98
N LEU A 47 -20.21 2.17 18.62
CA LEU A 47 -21.10 1.75 17.54
C LEU A 47 -22.56 1.82 17.96
N ASP A 48 -23.37 2.52 17.17
CA ASP A 48 -24.85 2.53 17.28
C ASP A 48 -25.48 1.77 16.08
N PHE A 49 -25.78 0.51 16.29
CA PHE A 49 -26.42 -0.33 15.29
C PHE A 49 -27.88 0.02 15.03
N LYS A 50 -28.52 0.87 15.82
CA LYS A 50 -29.90 1.33 15.56
C LYS A 50 -29.97 2.32 14.40
N ALA A 51 -28.85 2.95 14.05
CA ALA A 51 -28.76 3.91 12.96
C ALA A 51 -28.48 3.29 11.58
N LEU A 52 -28.41 1.95 11.45
CA LEU A 52 -28.10 1.26 10.18
C LEU A 52 -29.14 1.46 9.07
N ASN A 53 -30.33 1.95 9.38
CA ASN A 53 -31.39 2.27 8.42
C ASN A 53 -31.20 3.64 7.75
N ARG A 54 -30.13 4.37 8.03
CA ARG A 54 -29.81 5.69 7.50
C ARG A 54 -28.47 5.68 6.75
N TYR A 55 -28.37 6.55 5.75
CA TYR A 55 -27.09 6.79 5.10
C TYR A 55 -26.06 7.33 6.10
N PRO A 56 -24.77 7.00 5.93
CA PRO A 56 -23.69 7.53 6.76
C PRO A 56 -23.48 9.04 6.53
N ASP A 57 -22.66 9.67 7.35
CA ASP A 57 -22.23 11.06 7.12
C ASP A 57 -21.45 11.14 5.80
N PRO A 58 -21.94 11.87 4.77
CA PRO A 58 -21.23 11.99 3.49
C PRO A 58 -19.92 12.77 3.59
N ASP A 59 -19.81 13.65 4.59
CA ASP A 59 -18.60 14.46 4.86
C ASP A 59 -17.61 13.76 5.78
N MET A 60 -18.00 12.65 6.43
CA MET A 60 -17.15 11.84 7.33
C MET A 60 -16.46 12.67 8.40
N LYS A 61 -17.16 13.68 8.97
CA LYS A 61 -16.57 14.73 9.82
C LYS A 61 -15.77 14.18 10.99
N GLU A 62 -16.31 13.19 11.71
CA GLU A 62 -15.65 12.59 12.86
C GLU A 62 -14.40 11.80 12.42
N LEU A 63 -14.52 10.97 11.38
CA LEU A 63 -13.43 10.20 10.81
C LEU A 63 -12.27 11.09 10.36
N LEU A 64 -12.58 12.13 9.56
CA LEU A 64 -11.55 13.02 9.02
C LEU A 64 -10.93 13.89 10.12
N ALA A 65 -11.69 14.27 11.17
CA ALA A 65 -11.14 14.98 12.30
C ALA A 65 -10.18 14.13 13.13
N SER A 66 -10.55 12.85 13.41
CA SER A 66 -9.70 11.91 14.13
C SER A 66 -8.42 11.60 13.35
N TYR A 67 -8.57 11.21 12.08
CA TYR A 67 -7.41 10.90 11.24
C TYR A 67 -6.52 12.13 10.99
N GLY A 68 -7.11 13.31 10.83
CA GLY A 68 -6.38 14.58 10.71
C GLY A 68 -5.51 14.88 11.93
N ARG A 69 -6.00 14.63 13.16
CA ARG A 69 -5.18 14.71 14.37
C ARG A 69 -4.00 13.78 14.34
N TYR A 70 -4.21 12.53 13.90
CA TYR A 70 -3.17 11.52 13.80
C TYR A 70 -2.05 11.92 12.83
N VAL A 71 -2.39 12.42 11.62
CA VAL A 71 -1.38 12.77 10.61
C VAL A 71 -0.95 14.26 10.66
N GLY A 72 -1.53 15.08 11.54
CA GLY A 72 -1.17 16.49 11.71
C GLY A 72 -1.71 17.42 10.63
N VAL A 73 -2.84 17.09 9.98
CA VAL A 73 -3.45 17.94 8.93
C VAL A 73 -4.91 18.25 9.23
N THR A 74 -5.44 19.34 8.66
CA THR A 74 -6.85 19.71 8.82
C THR A 74 -7.77 18.81 7.98
N PRO A 75 -9.04 18.56 8.40
CA PRO A 75 -9.98 17.67 7.71
C PRO A 75 -10.29 18.07 6.26
N ASP A 76 -10.16 19.35 5.91
CA ASP A 76 -10.40 19.85 4.55
C ASP A 76 -9.26 19.53 3.56
N ARG A 77 -8.17 18.96 4.06
CA ARG A 77 -7.05 18.40 3.28
C ARG A 77 -7.11 16.87 3.14
N LEU A 78 -8.22 16.26 3.52
CA LEU A 78 -8.42 14.82 3.54
C LEU A 78 -9.62 14.39 2.70
N VAL A 79 -9.51 13.24 2.06
CA VAL A 79 -10.63 12.46 1.55
C VAL A 79 -10.40 10.99 1.91
N ALA A 80 -11.46 10.30 2.37
CA ALA A 80 -11.39 8.89 2.72
C ALA A 80 -12.13 8.03 1.68
N GLY A 81 -11.67 6.78 1.52
CA GLY A 81 -12.22 5.79 0.60
C GLY A 81 -12.17 4.37 1.13
N ASP A 82 -12.83 3.46 0.40
CA ASP A 82 -12.86 2.02 0.70
C ASP A 82 -11.49 1.37 0.40
N GLY A 83 -10.56 1.58 1.31
CA GLY A 83 -9.15 1.28 1.14
C GLY A 83 -8.44 2.26 0.19
N SER A 84 -7.11 2.11 0.07
CA SER A 84 -6.34 2.84 -0.94
C SER A 84 -6.72 2.44 -2.37
N ASP A 85 -7.28 1.26 -2.58
CA ASP A 85 -7.71 0.77 -3.89
C ASP A 85 -8.76 1.68 -4.53
N GLU A 86 -9.81 2.06 -3.80
CA GLU A 86 -10.81 3.03 -4.28
C GLU A 86 -10.17 4.38 -4.58
N LEU A 87 -9.25 4.83 -3.72
CA LEU A 87 -8.60 6.13 -3.88
C LEU A 87 -7.65 6.17 -5.07
N ILE A 88 -6.94 5.07 -5.36
CA ILE A 88 -6.12 4.95 -6.58
C ILE A 88 -7.00 5.10 -7.82
N ALA A 89 -8.12 4.35 -7.89
CA ALA A 89 -9.06 4.46 -8.99
C ALA A 89 -9.67 5.87 -9.09
N LEU A 90 -10.04 6.46 -7.96
CA LEU A 90 -10.59 7.81 -7.89
C LEU A 90 -9.60 8.87 -8.42
N ILE A 91 -8.33 8.80 -8.02
CA ILE A 91 -7.27 9.72 -8.44
C ILE A 91 -7.05 9.61 -9.96
N ILE A 92 -6.87 8.37 -10.46
CA ILE A 92 -6.69 8.12 -11.89
C ILE A 92 -7.86 8.68 -12.70
N ASN A 93 -9.10 8.35 -12.31
CA ASN A 93 -10.29 8.80 -13.01
C ASN A 93 -10.52 10.31 -12.89
N THR A 94 -10.11 10.95 -11.79
CA THR A 94 -10.26 12.40 -11.60
C THR A 94 -9.28 13.18 -12.48
N PHE A 95 -8.00 12.82 -12.44
CA PHE A 95 -6.96 13.61 -13.08
C PHE A 95 -6.66 13.21 -14.52
N LEU A 96 -7.15 12.04 -14.96
CA LEU A 96 -7.03 11.56 -16.32
C LEU A 96 -8.38 11.36 -17.03
N CYS A 97 -9.48 11.97 -16.54
CA CYS A 97 -10.81 11.86 -17.13
C CYS A 97 -10.86 12.32 -18.60
N ASP A 98 -10.02 13.27 -18.98
CA ASP A 98 -9.90 13.79 -20.36
C ASP A 98 -8.81 13.04 -21.18
N GLY A 99 -8.40 11.86 -20.69
CA GLY A 99 -7.26 11.13 -21.24
C GLY A 99 -5.92 11.60 -20.67
N GLY A 100 -4.86 10.96 -21.10
CA GLY A 100 -3.49 11.27 -20.69
C GLY A 100 -2.73 10.03 -20.28
N LYS A 101 -1.44 10.21 -19.98
CA LYS A 101 -0.54 9.14 -19.61
C LYS A 101 -0.26 9.14 -18.11
N ILE A 102 -0.21 7.94 -17.55
CA ILE A 102 0.28 7.69 -16.19
C ILE A 102 1.66 7.04 -16.26
N LEU A 103 2.59 7.50 -15.42
CA LEU A 103 3.87 6.82 -15.20
C LEU A 103 3.79 5.96 -13.95
N ILE A 104 4.18 4.70 -14.09
CA ILE A 104 4.24 3.70 -13.03
C ILE A 104 5.67 3.15 -12.97
N CYS A 105 6.25 3.13 -11.78
CA CYS A 105 7.53 2.48 -11.54
C CYS A 105 7.33 0.95 -11.49
N ASP A 106 8.26 0.19 -12.04
CA ASP A 106 8.22 -1.28 -12.07
C ASP A 106 9.55 -1.84 -11.55
N PRO A 107 9.54 -2.70 -10.52
CA PRO A 107 8.37 -3.22 -9.81
C PRO A 107 7.76 -2.21 -8.84
N ASP A 108 6.41 -2.19 -8.75
CA ASP A 108 5.65 -1.48 -7.74
C ASP A 108 4.29 -2.19 -7.52
N PHE A 109 3.38 -1.59 -6.74
CA PHE A 109 2.10 -2.19 -6.43
C PHE A 109 1.25 -2.40 -7.69
N SER A 110 0.93 -3.67 -7.99
CA SER A 110 0.29 -4.08 -9.24
C SER A 110 -1.08 -3.44 -9.50
N MET A 111 -1.75 -2.95 -8.44
CA MET A 111 -3.05 -2.31 -8.59
C MET A 111 -2.97 -0.95 -9.30
N TYR A 112 -1.80 -0.29 -9.34
CA TYR A 112 -1.63 0.91 -10.15
C TYR A 112 -1.82 0.59 -11.63
N THR A 113 -1.17 -0.47 -12.12
CA THR A 113 -1.37 -0.95 -13.50
C THR A 113 -2.82 -1.39 -13.73
N PHE A 114 -3.39 -2.19 -12.81
CA PHE A 114 -4.75 -2.69 -12.94
C PHE A 114 -5.79 -1.57 -13.09
N TYR A 115 -5.77 -0.57 -12.21
CA TYR A 115 -6.72 0.55 -12.29
C TYR A 115 -6.47 1.47 -13.48
N SER A 116 -5.21 1.62 -13.92
CA SER A 116 -4.88 2.39 -15.13
C SER A 116 -5.40 1.70 -16.39
N GLU A 117 -5.22 0.38 -16.52
CA GLU A 117 -5.75 -0.41 -17.62
C GLU A 117 -7.28 -0.38 -17.63
N PHE A 118 -7.92 -0.50 -16.46
CA PHE A 118 -9.38 -0.41 -16.34
C PHE A 118 -9.90 0.98 -16.77
N SER A 119 -9.27 2.06 -16.33
CA SER A 119 -9.62 3.44 -16.69
C SER A 119 -9.29 3.78 -18.14
N GLY A 120 -8.49 2.97 -18.83
CA GLY A 120 -8.10 3.18 -20.23
C GLY A 120 -7.07 4.25 -20.43
N CYS A 121 -6.25 4.52 -19.44
CA CYS A 121 -5.12 5.41 -19.54
C CYS A 121 -3.94 4.73 -20.26
N ASP A 122 -3.14 5.52 -20.98
CA ASP A 122 -1.88 5.05 -21.50
C ASP A 122 -0.84 4.96 -20.37
N ILE A 123 -0.19 3.80 -20.26
CA ILE A 123 0.78 3.54 -19.19
C ILE A 123 2.19 3.69 -19.73
N VAL A 124 2.96 4.57 -19.12
CA VAL A 124 4.41 4.69 -19.29
C VAL A 124 5.08 3.96 -18.14
N LYS A 125 5.81 2.89 -18.43
CA LYS A 125 6.53 2.13 -17.40
C LYS A 125 7.97 2.61 -17.29
N TYR A 126 8.41 2.83 -16.05
CA TYR A 126 9.80 3.06 -15.71
C TYR A 126 10.32 1.84 -14.94
N SER A 127 11.21 1.07 -15.56
CA SER A 127 11.84 -0.07 -14.89
C SER A 127 12.93 0.44 -13.94
N LYS A 128 12.72 0.27 -12.65
CA LYS A 128 13.72 0.59 -11.62
C LYS A 128 14.90 -0.37 -11.73
N PRO A 129 16.13 0.11 -11.49
CA PRO A 129 17.25 -0.79 -11.26
C PRO A 129 16.94 -1.74 -10.09
N ASP A 130 17.45 -2.95 -10.20
CA ASP A 130 17.11 -4.02 -9.27
C ASP A 130 17.63 -3.73 -7.85
N GLY A 131 16.70 -3.56 -6.90
CA GLY A 131 17.00 -3.28 -5.50
C GLY A 131 17.38 -1.85 -5.17
N GLU A 132 17.21 -0.91 -6.12
CA GLU A 132 17.53 0.49 -5.94
C GLU A 132 16.28 1.36 -5.79
N PRO A 133 16.36 2.50 -5.09
CA PRO A 133 15.33 3.53 -5.11
C PRO A 133 15.06 4.08 -6.52
N ILE A 134 14.03 4.92 -6.65
CA ILE A 134 13.71 5.57 -7.93
C ILE A 134 14.80 6.58 -8.29
N ASP A 135 15.30 6.52 -9.54
CA ASP A 135 16.08 7.62 -10.12
C ASP A 135 15.11 8.71 -10.60
N PHE A 136 14.88 9.70 -9.74
CA PHE A 136 13.99 10.83 -10.05
C PHE A 136 14.46 11.69 -11.22
N SER A 137 15.76 11.71 -11.52
CA SER A 137 16.28 12.41 -12.68
C SER A 137 15.86 11.70 -13.98
N ALA A 138 15.98 10.38 -14.00
CA ALA A 138 15.57 9.58 -15.16
C ALA A 138 14.06 9.70 -15.44
N ILE A 139 13.20 9.64 -14.40
CA ILE A 139 11.76 9.76 -14.61
C ILE A 139 11.31 11.17 -14.94
N THR A 140 12.02 12.22 -14.51
CA THR A 140 11.73 13.61 -14.91
C THR A 140 11.83 13.77 -16.45
N GLY A 141 12.92 13.30 -17.05
CA GLY A 141 13.09 13.33 -18.51
C GLY A 141 12.05 12.47 -19.25
N LEU A 142 11.62 11.37 -18.64
CA LEU A 142 10.59 10.50 -19.21
C LEU A 142 9.21 11.18 -19.20
N ILE A 143 8.86 11.87 -18.10
CA ILE A 143 7.60 12.63 -17.94
C ILE A 143 7.48 13.71 -19.04
N GLU A 144 8.53 14.48 -19.25
CA GLU A 144 8.56 15.54 -20.27
C GLU A 144 8.42 14.97 -21.69
N ARG A 145 9.23 13.96 -22.02
CA ARG A 145 9.23 13.35 -23.37
C ARG A 145 7.91 12.70 -23.72
N GLU A 146 7.28 12.01 -22.76
CA GLU A 146 6.04 11.27 -22.96
C GLU A 146 4.77 12.09 -22.67
N ASN A 147 4.91 13.34 -22.20
CA ASN A 147 3.80 14.19 -21.77
C ASN A 147 2.91 13.50 -20.70
N VAL A 148 3.56 12.95 -19.66
CA VAL A 148 2.88 12.28 -18.55
C VAL A 148 2.14 13.30 -17.70
N ARG A 149 0.90 13.00 -17.33
CA ARG A 149 0.05 13.86 -16.49
C ARG A 149 -0.07 13.39 -15.05
N LEU A 150 0.19 12.12 -14.78
CA LEU A 150 0.11 11.53 -13.44
C LEU A 150 1.27 10.54 -13.23
N VAL A 151 1.92 10.62 -12.07
CA VAL A 151 2.94 9.66 -11.63
C VAL A 151 2.47 9.05 -10.33
N ILE A 152 2.60 7.73 -10.18
CA ILE A 152 2.29 7.05 -8.93
C ILE A 152 3.40 6.08 -8.56
N PHE A 153 3.82 6.10 -7.30
CA PHE A 153 4.78 5.16 -6.72
C PHE A 153 4.55 4.98 -5.24
N SER A 154 4.92 3.81 -4.70
CA SER A 154 4.87 3.54 -3.26
C SER A 154 6.19 3.89 -2.56
N ASN A 155 6.07 4.44 -1.36
CA ASN A 155 7.20 4.81 -0.50
C ASN A 155 6.89 4.57 0.99
N PRO A 156 7.42 3.50 1.61
CA PRO A 156 8.27 2.42 1.06
C PRO A 156 7.64 1.62 -0.06
N CYS A 157 8.47 1.14 -0.99
CA CYS A 157 8.02 0.44 -2.16
C CYS A 157 7.48 -0.97 -1.85
N ASN A 158 6.35 -1.30 -2.42
CA ASN A 158 5.81 -2.67 -2.46
C ASN A 158 5.95 -3.23 -3.89
N PRO A 159 6.82 -4.23 -4.16
CA PRO A 159 7.16 -5.29 -3.21
C PRO A 159 8.59 -5.23 -2.61
N THR A 160 9.40 -4.28 -2.96
CA THR A 160 10.85 -4.34 -2.75
C THR A 160 11.32 -3.84 -1.37
N GLY A 161 10.53 -2.98 -0.71
CA GLY A 161 10.83 -2.45 0.63
C GLY A 161 11.86 -1.31 0.65
N GLU A 162 12.30 -0.82 -0.53
CA GLU A 162 13.15 0.38 -0.61
C GLU A 162 12.36 1.62 -0.22
N ILE A 163 13.09 2.65 0.22
CA ILE A 163 12.54 3.96 0.57
C ILE A 163 13.31 5.05 -0.15
N ASN A 164 12.59 5.97 -0.77
CA ASN A 164 13.16 7.17 -1.36
C ASN A 164 13.27 8.25 -0.29
N VAL A 165 14.31 9.07 -0.39
CA VAL A 165 14.56 10.15 0.54
C VAL A 165 13.58 11.30 0.31
N LYS A 166 13.05 11.87 1.39
CA LYS A 166 12.03 12.92 1.36
C LYS A 166 12.43 14.11 0.49
N GLU A 167 13.67 14.59 0.66
CA GLU A 167 14.21 15.74 -0.08
C GLU A 167 14.27 15.50 -1.59
N GLU A 168 14.57 14.26 -2.00
CA GLU A 168 14.60 13.87 -3.41
C GLU A 168 13.20 13.84 -4.00
N ILE A 169 12.21 13.29 -3.26
CA ILE A 169 10.81 13.30 -3.66
C ILE A 169 10.32 14.73 -3.84
N LEU A 170 10.59 15.63 -2.87
CA LEU A 170 10.15 17.02 -2.94
C LEU A 170 10.82 17.79 -4.09
N SER A 171 12.13 17.60 -4.29
CA SER A 171 12.85 18.16 -5.43
C SER A 171 12.30 17.68 -6.78
N PHE A 172 11.85 16.44 -6.85
CA PHE A 172 11.19 15.88 -8.04
C PHE A 172 9.81 16.51 -8.25
N VAL A 173 8.98 16.57 -7.23
CA VAL A 173 7.63 17.18 -7.27
C VAL A 173 7.70 18.61 -7.76
N ASP A 174 8.68 19.39 -7.28
CA ASP A 174 8.85 20.79 -7.64
C ASP A 174 9.30 21.02 -9.11
N LYS A 175 9.84 19.98 -9.77
CA LYS A 175 10.34 20.05 -11.15
C LYS A 175 9.33 19.62 -12.21
N VAL A 176 8.35 18.77 -11.85
CA VAL A 176 7.46 18.15 -12.84
C VAL A 176 6.10 18.86 -12.91
N LYS A 177 5.50 18.84 -14.11
CA LYS A 177 4.14 19.39 -14.35
C LYS A 177 3.06 18.28 -14.33
N ALA A 178 3.33 17.17 -13.66
CA ALA A 178 2.41 16.07 -13.47
C ALA A 178 1.90 16.04 -12.02
N ILE A 179 0.71 15.48 -11.80
CA ILE A 179 0.28 15.11 -10.45
C ILE A 179 1.18 13.96 -9.98
N VAL A 180 1.74 14.09 -8.79
CA VAL A 180 2.59 13.07 -8.16
C VAL A 180 1.84 12.46 -6.99
N VAL A 181 1.64 11.15 -7.04
CA VAL A 181 1.01 10.36 -5.97
C VAL A 181 2.09 9.54 -5.29
N CYS A 182 2.37 9.88 -4.03
CA CYS A 182 3.26 9.13 -3.14
C CYS A 182 2.41 8.24 -2.23
N ASP A 183 2.44 6.93 -2.46
CA ASP A 183 1.68 5.96 -1.64
C ASP A 183 2.50 5.55 -0.42
N GLU A 184 2.14 6.06 0.73
CA GLU A 184 2.79 5.83 2.02
C GLU A 184 2.11 4.74 2.86
N ALA A 185 1.50 3.73 2.22
CA ALA A 185 0.80 2.64 2.92
C ALA A 185 1.66 1.86 3.93
N TYR A 186 2.97 1.94 3.83
CA TYR A 186 3.94 1.24 4.69
C TYR A 186 4.82 2.16 5.53
N MET A 187 4.59 3.46 5.52
CA MET A 187 5.47 4.46 6.14
C MET A 187 5.60 4.29 7.67
N GLU A 188 4.58 3.75 8.33
CA GLU A 188 4.61 3.46 9.77
C GLU A 188 5.69 2.44 10.16
N PHE A 189 6.13 1.60 9.21
CA PHE A 189 7.15 0.57 9.45
C PHE A 189 8.56 1.05 9.16
N ALA A 190 8.75 2.19 8.51
CA ALA A 190 10.05 2.73 8.20
C ALA A 190 10.83 3.09 9.49
N PRO A 191 12.08 2.61 9.65
CA PRO A 191 12.90 2.97 10.82
C PRO A 191 13.13 4.48 10.92
N VAL A 192 13.29 5.13 9.76
CA VAL A 192 13.38 6.59 9.64
C VAL A 192 12.31 7.03 8.64
N PRO A 193 11.18 7.57 9.11
CA PRO A 193 10.10 8.00 8.23
C PRO A 193 10.52 9.09 7.24
N GLN A 194 10.12 8.91 5.99
CA GLN A 194 10.35 9.83 4.87
C GLN A 194 9.02 10.42 4.34
N SER A 195 8.06 10.63 5.24
CA SER A 195 6.73 11.10 4.87
C SER A 195 6.76 12.52 4.32
N VAL A 196 5.99 12.74 3.24
CA VAL A 196 5.83 14.05 2.58
C VAL A 196 4.43 14.65 2.82
N ILE A 197 3.70 14.14 3.81
CA ILE A 197 2.33 14.61 4.14
C ILE A 197 2.29 16.11 4.43
N MET A 198 3.20 16.60 5.25
CA MET A 198 3.18 18.00 5.69
C MET A 198 3.43 18.97 4.52
N GLU A 199 4.20 18.54 3.53
CA GLU A 199 4.60 19.33 2.37
C GLU A 199 3.52 19.42 1.28
N THR A 200 2.46 18.60 1.40
CA THR A 200 1.33 18.62 0.44
C THR A 200 0.56 19.93 0.44
N GLU A 201 0.59 20.71 1.53
CA GLU A 201 -0.10 22.00 1.60
C GLU A 201 0.47 23.04 0.64
N GLN A 202 1.78 23.03 0.46
CA GLN A 202 2.53 24.02 -0.30
C GLN A 202 2.79 23.61 -1.76
N ARG A 203 2.27 22.45 -2.19
CA ARG A 203 2.49 21.91 -3.53
C ARG A 203 1.18 21.64 -4.24
N ASP A 204 1.05 22.21 -5.42
CA ASP A 204 -0.19 22.15 -6.21
C ASP A 204 -0.39 20.79 -6.92
N ASN A 205 0.61 19.92 -6.88
CA ASN A 205 0.64 18.66 -7.62
C ASN A 205 1.00 17.42 -6.78
N LEU A 206 1.03 17.51 -5.44
CA LEU A 206 1.39 16.38 -4.58
C LEU A 206 0.16 15.80 -3.86
N VAL A 207 -0.03 14.49 -4.00
CA VAL A 207 -1.04 13.70 -3.26
C VAL A 207 -0.32 12.59 -2.51
N VAL A 208 -0.65 12.39 -1.24
CA VAL A 208 -0.17 11.25 -0.44
C VAL A 208 -1.33 10.29 -0.20
N LEU A 209 -1.09 8.99 -0.42
CA LEU A 209 -2.02 7.93 -0.03
C LEU A 209 -1.60 7.29 1.29
N LYS A 210 -2.58 6.97 2.13
CA LYS A 210 -2.42 6.25 3.39
C LYS A 210 -3.51 5.20 3.55
N THR A 211 -3.27 4.19 4.37
CA THR A 211 -4.28 3.18 4.69
C THR A 211 -4.12 2.68 6.12
N VAL A 212 -5.22 2.33 6.76
CA VAL A 212 -5.18 1.65 8.06
C VAL A 212 -5.04 0.12 7.93
N SER A 213 -5.04 -0.39 6.70
CA SER A 213 -4.98 -1.84 6.43
C SER A 213 -3.72 -2.52 6.95
N LYS A 214 -2.59 -1.80 7.00
CA LYS A 214 -1.31 -2.41 7.36
C LYS A 214 -1.02 -2.36 8.85
N ILE A 215 -1.65 -1.47 9.58
CA ILE A 215 -1.48 -1.29 11.03
C ILE A 215 -2.45 -2.14 11.89
N GLY A 216 -3.15 -3.12 11.29
CA GLY A 216 -4.02 -4.05 12.01
C GLY A 216 -5.52 -3.84 11.82
N LEU A 217 -5.93 -2.98 10.87
CA LEU A 217 -7.34 -2.65 10.63
C LEU A 217 -7.77 -2.97 9.18
N ALA A 218 -7.16 -3.99 8.55
CA ALA A 218 -7.40 -4.34 7.15
C ALA A 218 -8.89 -4.64 6.85
N GLY A 219 -9.59 -5.28 7.78
CA GLY A 219 -11.02 -5.62 7.65
C GLY A 219 -11.95 -4.40 7.62
N LEU A 220 -11.51 -3.23 8.10
CA LEU A 220 -12.30 -2.00 8.08
C LEU A 220 -12.27 -1.29 6.71
N ARG A 221 -11.43 -1.74 5.78
CA ARG A 221 -11.36 -1.19 4.41
C ARG A 221 -11.34 0.34 4.37
N CYS A 222 -10.39 0.99 5.05
CA CYS A 222 -10.30 2.46 5.04
C CYS A 222 -8.92 2.95 4.60
N GLY A 223 -8.92 3.89 3.66
CA GLY A 223 -7.75 4.60 3.17
C GLY A 223 -8.01 6.10 3.11
N PHE A 224 -6.95 6.88 2.95
CA PHE A 224 -6.98 8.33 2.92
C PHE A 224 -6.09 8.87 1.80
N ALA A 225 -6.59 9.88 1.08
CA ALA A 225 -5.76 10.74 0.25
C ALA A 225 -5.62 12.09 0.95
N ILE A 226 -4.39 12.59 0.97
CA ILE A 226 -3.98 13.81 1.67
C ILE A 226 -3.33 14.73 0.66
N SER A 227 -3.78 15.98 0.58
CA SER A 227 -3.21 16.95 -0.35
C SER A 227 -3.53 18.39 0.08
N ASN A 228 -3.25 19.37 -0.77
CA ASN A 228 -3.79 20.70 -0.62
C ASN A 228 -5.31 20.73 -0.85
N LYS A 229 -5.97 21.80 -0.40
CA LYS A 229 -7.43 21.92 -0.47
C LYS A 229 -8.00 21.88 -1.88
N ALA A 230 -7.26 22.37 -2.89
CA ALA A 230 -7.74 22.40 -4.27
C ALA A 230 -7.83 20.99 -4.87
N LEU A 231 -6.79 20.16 -4.70
CA LEU A 231 -6.78 18.76 -5.17
C LEU A 231 -7.81 17.92 -4.40
N ILE A 232 -7.94 18.11 -3.08
CA ILE A 232 -8.96 17.42 -2.28
C ILE A 232 -10.37 17.82 -2.73
N ALA A 233 -10.61 19.10 -3.03
CA ALA A 233 -11.91 19.53 -3.57
C ALA A 233 -12.21 18.90 -4.93
N ALA A 234 -11.21 18.69 -5.80
CA ALA A 234 -11.36 17.98 -7.06
C ALA A 234 -11.76 16.51 -6.85
N LEU A 235 -11.05 15.80 -5.95
CA LEU A 235 -11.37 14.41 -5.60
C LEU A 235 -12.78 14.27 -4.99
N LYS A 236 -13.20 15.20 -4.13
CA LYS A 236 -14.55 15.21 -3.53
C LYS A 236 -15.67 15.34 -4.57
N LYS A 237 -15.43 16.00 -5.71
CA LYS A 237 -16.43 16.14 -6.79
C LYS A 237 -16.71 14.84 -7.52
N THR A 238 -15.74 13.94 -7.58
CA THR A 238 -15.81 12.69 -8.35
C THR A 238 -16.02 11.46 -7.48
N LYS A 239 -15.87 11.61 -6.17
CA LYS A 239 -16.10 10.56 -5.17
C LYS A 239 -17.60 10.24 -5.04
N SER A 240 -17.93 8.96 -4.90
CA SER A 240 -19.29 8.55 -4.51
C SER A 240 -19.68 9.17 -3.14
N PRO A 241 -20.92 9.72 -3.00
CA PRO A 241 -21.26 10.48 -1.79
C PRO A 241 -21.24 9.67 -0.49
N TYR A 242 -21.56 8.38 -0.52
CA TYR A 242 -21.65 7.51 0.65
C TYR A 242 -20.72 6.30 0.54
N ASN A 243 -19.50 6.51 0.04
CA ASN A 243 -18.56 5.43 -0.29
C ASN A 243 -18.07 4.62 0.93
N LEU A 244 -18.07 5.18 2.13
CA LEU A 244 -17.78 4.46 3.37
C LEU A 244 -19.03 4.28 4.22
N ASN A 245 -19.26 3.07 4.70
CA ASN A 245 -20.38 2.76 5.60
C ASN A 245 -20.17 3.36 7.01
N SER A 246 -21.27 3.50 7.77
CA SER A 246 -21.26 4.13 9.09
C SER A 246 -20.40 3.37 10.12
N VAL A 247 -20.36 2.04 10.04
CA VAL A 247 -19.56 1.20 10.95
C VAL A 247 -18.07 1.45 10.73
N THR A 248 -17.62 1.43 9.49
CA THR A 248 -16.22 1.75 9.14
C THR A 248 -15.85 3.17 9.58
N GLN A 249 -16.69 4.18 9.28
CA GLN A 249 -16.40 5.56 9.67
C GLN A 249 -16.19 5.68 11.18
N LYS A 250 -17.09 5.12 11.98
CA LYS A 250 -17.02 5.17 13.44
C LYS A 250 -15.85 4.36 13.99
N ALA A 251 -15.69 3.12 13.53
CA ALA A 251 -14.66 2.23 14.03
C ALA A 251 -13.26 2.77 13.78
N VAL A 252 -13.00 3.31 12.57
CA VAL A 252 -11.69 3.89 12.25
C VAL A 252 -11.45 5.17 13.02
N ALA A 253 -12.46 6.05 13.18
CA ALA A 253 -12.31 7.27 13.98
C ALA A 253 -11.86 6.92 15.42
N VAL A 254 -12.57 6.00 16.07
CA VAL A 254 -12.24 5.55 17.44
C VAL A 254 -10.88 4.86 17.51
N ALA A 255 -10.56 4.02 16.54
CA ALA A 255 -9.26 3.33 16.50
C ALA A 255 -8.09 4.32 16.38
N MET A 256 -8.25 5.36 15.55
CA MET A 256 -7.20 6.39 15.39
C MET A 256 -7.07 7.30 16.62
N ASP A 257 -8.16 7.56 17.35
CA ASP A 257 -8.09 8.28 18.63
C ASP A 257 -7.39 7.46 19.74
N ASN A 258 -7.26 6.13 19.54
CA ASN A 258 -6.53 5.21 20.42
C ASN A 258 -5.30 4.60 19.73
N TYR A 259 -4.66 5.33 18.82
CA TYR A 259 -3.58 4.80 17.99
C TYR A 259 -2.35 4.33 18.79
N GLU A 260 -2.08 4.89 19.95
CA GLU A 260 -0.95 4.49 20.79
C GLU A 260 -0.98 2.98 21.14
N ASP A 261 -2.16 2.42 21.37
CA ASP A 261 -2.33 0.98 21.60
C ASP A 261 -2.00 0.15 20.36
N ILE A 262 -2.35 0.67 19.18
CA ILE A 262 -2.06 0.03 17.88
C ILE A 262 -0.56 0.13 17.56
N ALA A 263 0.07 1.25 17.87
CA ALA A 263 1.49 1.52 17.61
C ALA A 263 2.40 0.47 18.24
N ALA A 264 2.03 -0.07 19.42
CA ALA A 264 2.79 -1.15 20.06
C ALA A 264 2.91 -2.41 19.18
N ASN A 265 1.87 -2.75 18.39
CA ASN A 265 1.92 -3.86 17.45
C ASN A 265 2.75 -3.50 16.20
N VAL A 266 2.70 -2.26 15.74
CA VAL A 266 3.56 -1.76 14.64
C VAL A 266 5.04 -1.91 15.01
N GLU A 267 5.44 -1.54 16.23
CA GLU A 267 6.83 -1.69 16.69
C GLU A 267 7.27 -3.17 16.78
N LYS A 268 6.39 -4.08 17.20
CA LYS A 268 6.68 -5.53 17.15
C LYS A 268 6.94 -6.00 15.72
N ILE A 269 6.10 -5.57 14.75
CA ILE A 269 6.26 -5.93 13.33
C ILE A 269 7.58 -5.40 12.78
N LYS A 270 7.95 -4.15 13.11
CA LYS A 270 9.26 -3.57 12.72
C LYS A 270 10.43 -4.41 13.24
N ALA A 271 10.36 -4.82 14.51
CA ALA A 271 11.40 -5.67 15.11
C ALA A 271 11.52 -7.03 14.40
N VAL A 272 10.38 -7.69 14.11
CA VAL A 272 10.38 -8.96 13.37
C VAL A 272 10.92 -8.78 11.95
N THR A 273 10.53 -7.70 11.24
CA THR A 273 11.05 -7.43 9.89
C THR A 273 12.57 -7.27 9.89
N ALA A 274 13.13 -6.54 10.86
CA ALA A 274 14.57 -6.38 11.01
C ALA A 274 15.27 -7.71 11.32
N GLN A 275 14.66 -8.54 12.17
CA GLN A 275 15.17 -9.88 12.49
C GLN A 275 15.12 -10.80 11.27
N MET A 276 14.03 -10.76 10.46
CA MET A 276 13.92 -11.55 9.22
C MET A 276 15.09 -11.27 8.28
N TYR A 277 15.50 -10.02 8.11
CA TYR A 277 16.69 -9.70 7.32
C TYR A 277 17.94 -10.37 7.88
N THR A 278 18.16 -10.29 9.20
CA THR A 278 19.32 -10.86 9.87
C THR A 278 19.39 -12.39 9.74
N GLU A 279 18.24 -13.06 9.86
CA GLU A 279 18.14 -14.52 9.79
C GLU A 279 18.20 -15.06 8.35
N LEU A 280 17.72 -14.29 7.38
CA LEU A 280 17.69 -14.71 5.98
C LEU A 280 18.96 -14.36 5.21
N LYS A 281 19.64 -13.28 5.55
CA LYS A 281 20.86 -12.83 4.88
C LYS A 281 21.94 -13.93 4.75
N PRO A 282 22.23 -14.74 5.78
CA PRO A 282 23.19 -15.85 5.67
C PRO A 282 22.74 -16.98 4.75
N LEU A 283 21.46 -17.05 4.39
CA LEU A 283 20.92 -18.10 3.53
C LEU A 283 20.97 -17.75 2.02
N GLU A 284 21.41 -16.54 1.66
CA GLU A 284 21.46 -16.07 0.27
C GLU A 284 22.18 -17.04 -0.67
N GLU A 285 23.40 -17.46 -0.32
CA GLU A 285 24.20 -18.35 -1.17
C GLU A 285 23.60 -19.75 -1.25
N LYS A 286 23.13 -20.27 -0.10
CA LYS A 286 22.55 -21.62 -0.03
C LYS A 286 21.27 -21.73 -0.85
N LEU A 287 20.42 -20.70 -0.79
CA LEU A 287 19.07 -20.73 -1.38
C LEU A 287 18.97 -19.95 -2.71
N GLY A 288 20.05 -19.33 -3.17
CA GLY A 288 20.14 -18.69 -4.49
C GLY A 288 19.32 -17.40 -4.63
N PHE A 289 19.09 -16.66 -3.55
CA PHE A 289 18.39 -15.37 -3.59
C PHE A 289 19.30 -14.21 -3.16
N LYS A 290 18.81 -12.99 -3.37
CA LYS A 290 19.31 -11.74 -2.79
C LYS A 290 18.22 -11.09 -1.95
N ILE A 291 18.61 -10.48 -0.82
CA ILE A 291 17.71 -9.76 0.09
C ILE A 291 18.34 -8.42 0.50
N ASN A 292 17.53 -7.36 0.46
CA ASN A 292 17.89 -6.05 1.01
C ASN A 292 17.14 -5.80 2.33
N ARG A 293 17.60 -4.84 3.14
CA ARG A 293 16.83 -4.35 4.29
C ARG A 293 15.51 -3.75 3.78
N SER A 294 14.44 -4.01 4.48
CA SER A 294 13.12 -3.49 4.13
C SER A 294 12.72 -2.36 5.09
N ASN A 295 12.04 -1.36 4.54
CA ASN A 295 11.42 -0.27 5.30
C ASN A 295 9.90 -0.46 5.44
N ALA A 296 9.38 -1.65 5.08
CA ALA A 296 7.98 -2.04 5.17
C ALA A 296 7.77 -3.17 6.18
N ASN A 297 6.57 -3.77 6.21
CA ASN A 297 6.24 -4.92 7.07
C ASN A 297 6.48 -6.29 6.40
N PHE A 298 7.42 -6.37 5.49
CA PHE A 298 7.76 -7.59 4.74
C PHE A 298 9.23 -7.56 4.31
N VAL A 299 9.75 -8.70 3.90
CA VAL A 299 11.02 -8.83 3.19
C VAL A 299 10.81 -9.30 1.77
N PHE A 300 11.76 -8.99 0.88
CA PHE A 300 11.71 -9.30 -0.53
C PHE A 300 12.93 -10.11 -0.97
N LEU A 301 12.69 -11.30 -1.51
CA LEU A 301 13.73 -12.22 -1.99
C LEU A 301 13.72 -12.25 -3.52
N ARG A 302 14.87 -11.95 -4.14
CA ARG A 302 15.08 -12.02 -5.59
C ARG A 302 15.97 -13.20 -5.92
N PHE A 303 15.48 -14.14 -6.71
CA PHE A 303 16.23 -15.33 -7.07
C PHE A 303 17.05 -15.10 -8.33
N THR A 304 18.27 -15.66 -8.34
CA THR A 304 19.22 -15.48 -9.45
C THR A 304 19.00 -16.47 -10.59
N LYS A 305 18.36 -17.61 -10.31
CA LYS A 305 18.06 -18.66 -11.30
C LYS A 305 16.56 -18.82 -11.45
N ASP A 306 16.12 -18.99 -12.69
CA ASP A 306 14.72 -19.19 -13.01
C ASP A 306 14.13 -20.43 -12.35
N GLY A 307 12.90 -20.31 -11.87
CA GLY A 307 12.15 -21.37 -11.24
C GLY A 307 12.49 -21.63 -9.77
N GLU A 308 13.55 -21.05 -9.20
CA GLU A 308 13.89 -21.25 -7.79
C GLU A 308 12.83 -20.65 -6.85
N ALA A 309 12.34 -19.46 -7.16
CA ALA A 309 11.23 -18.86 -6.41
C ALA A 309 10.01 -19.79 -6.37
N LYS A 310 9.66 -20.40 -7.51
CA LYS A 310 8.51 -21.32 -7.60
C LYS A 310 8.73 -22.59 -6.77
N ARG A 311 9.94 -23.17 -6.81
CA ARG A 311 10.26 -24.36 -6.01
C ARG A 311 10.16 -24.08 -4.52
N LEU A 312 10.79 -22.96 -4.07
CA LEU A 312 10.72 -22.57 -2.66
C LEU A 312 9.30 -22.22 -2.23
N HIS A 313 8.54 -21.50 -3.07
CA HIS A 313 7.14 -21.18 -2.80
C HIS A 313 6.30 -22.48 -2.62
N SER A 314 6.46 -23.47 -3.51
CA SER A 314 5.74 -24.75 -3.41
C SER A 314 6.11 -25.49 -2.12
N PHE A 315 7.39 -25.55 -1.78
CA PHE A 315 7.87 -26.15 -0.54
C PHE A 315 7.28 -25.49 0.71
N LEU A 316 7.27 -24.14 0.78
CA LEU A 316 6.67 -23.41 1.90
C LEU A 316 5.17 -23.69 1.99
N LYS A 317 4.47 -23.71 0.86
CA LYS A 317 3.03 -24.03 0.81
C LYS A 317 2.74 -25.44 1.31
N GLU A 318 3.54 -26.43 0.94
CA GLU A 318 3.43 -27.83 1.44
C GLU A 318 3.68 -27.91 2.96
N ASN A 319 4.49 -27.01 3.51
CA ASN A 319 4.71 -26.88 4.95
C ASN A 319 3.69 -25.95 5.65
N GLY A 320 2.60 -25.56 4.96
CA GLY A 320 1.52 -24.77 5.52
C GLY A 320 1.86 -23.28 5.69
N ILE A 321 2.89 -22.77 5.00
CA ILE A 321 3.32 -21.37 5.05
C ILE A 321 2.98 -20.71 3.71
N SER A 322 2.11 -19.70 3.74
CA SER A 322 1.74 -18.91 2.57
C SER A 322 2.63 -17.68 2.45
N VAL A 323 3.21 -17.47 1.27
CA VAL A 323 4.00 -16.29 0.91
C VAL A 323 3.61 -15.81 -0.48
N ARG A 324 3.88 -14.55 -0.83
CA ARG A 324 3.53 -14.04 -2.15
C ARG A 324 4.64 -14.30 -3.16
N ILE A 325 4.27 -14.92 -4.28
CA ILE A 325 5.16 -15.12 -5.43
C ILE A 325 4.80 -14.16 -6.57
N ALA A 326 5.80 -13.58 -7.21
CA ALA A 326 5.67 -12.84 -8.46
C ALA A 326 6.93 -13.05 -9.30
N ALA A 327 6.77 -13.56 -10.53
CA ALA A 327 7.90 -13.93 -11.40
C ALA A 327 8.93 -14.80 -10.62
N ASN A 328 10.19 -14.39 -10.60
CA ASN A 328 11.26 -15.09 -9.89
C ASN A 328 11.59 -14.46 -8.52
N THR A 329 10.55 -13.99 -7.81
CA THR A 329 10.68 -13.31 -6.51
C THR A 329 9.69 -13.83 -5.49
N LEU A 330 10.02 -13.72 -4.20
CA LEU A 330 9.10 -13.94 -3.09
C LEU A 330 9.04 -12.70 -2.20
N ARG A 331 7.83 -12.28 -1.83
CA ARG A 331 7.60 -11.32 -0.78
C ARG A 331 7.01 -12.05 0.44
N ILE A 332 7.63 -11.86 1.59
CA ILE A 332 7.27 -12.55 2.83
C ILE A 332 6.91 -11.52 3.88
N THR A 333 5.66 -11.48 4.30
CA THR A 333 5.16 -10.59 5.35
C THR A 333 5.80 -10.94 6.69
N ALA A 334 6.06 -9.95 7.54
CA ALA A 334 6.48 -10.18 8.92
C ALA A 334 5.31 -10.73 9.73
N GLY A 335 5.46 -11.96 10.23
CA GLY A 335 4.53 -12.62 11.14
C GLY A 335 4.80 -12.27 12.61
N THR A 336 4.26 -13.09 13.52
CA THR A 336 4.70 -13.08 14.92
C THR A 336 6.12 -13.68 15.04
N ASN A 337 6.73 -13.57 16.22
CA ASN A 337 8.03 -14.22 16.47
C ASN A 337 7.96 -15.73 16.26
N GLU A 338 6.86 -16.37 16.66
CA GLU A 338 6.61 -17.81 16.51
C GLU A 338 6.46 -18.20 15.04
N GLU A 339 5.69 -17.43 14.27
CA GLU A 339 5.51 -17.65 12.82
C GLU A 339 6.82 -17.46 12.05
N ALA A 340 7.61 -16.45 12.42
CA ALA A 340 8.92 -16.21 11.85
C ALA A 340 9.91 -17.35 12.18
N ALA A 341 9.89 -17.87 13.41
CA ALA A 341 10.73 -19.01 13.80
C ALA A 341 10.41 -20.28 13.00
N GLU A 342 9.13 -20.59 12.75
CA GLU A 342 8.72 -21.71 11.91
C GLU A 342 9.14 -21.50 10.44
N LEU A 343 9.03 -20.27 9.91
CA LEU A 343 9.57 -19.93 8.60
C LEU A 343 11.08 -20.21 8.51
N TYR A 344 11.87 -19.76 9.49
CA TYR A 344 13.33 -19.97 9.48
C TYR A 344 13.68 -21.44 9.56
N LYS A 345 12.95 -22.22 10.35
CA LYS A 345 13.12 -23.68 10.44
C LYS A 345 12.83 -24.37 9.10
N ALA A 346 11.74 -23.98 8.43
CA ALA A 346 11.41 -24.50 7.10
C ALA A 346 12.53 -24.18 6.08
N LEU A 347 13.00 -22.92 6.02
CA LEU A 347 14.05 -22.50 5.09
C LEU A 347 15.40 -23.18 5.32
N ARG A 348 15.78 -23.44 6.58
CA ARG A 348 17.02 -24.19 6.91
C ARG A 348 16.94 -25.64 6.45
N ASN A 349 15.75 -26.24 6.44
CA ASN A 349 15.51 -27.63 6.02
C ASN A 349 15.28 -27.77 4.51
N TYR A 350 15.13 -26.67 3.78
CA TYR A 350 15.00 -26.69 2.33
C TYR A 350 16.35 -27.12 1.69
N ARG A 351 16.26 -28.08 0.76
CA ARG A 351 17.41 -28.73 0.09
C ARG A 351 17.44 -28.42 -1.40
#